data_4e6ccfc2e7b4d2ff5d0441707fd92b91
#
_entry.id   4e6ccfc2e7b4d2ff5d0441707fd92b91
#
_cell.length_a   1.000
_cell.length_b   1.000
_cell.length_c   1.000
_cell.angle_alpha   90.00
_cell.angle_beta   90.00
_cell.angle_gamma   90.00
#
_symmetry.space_group_name_H-M   'P 1'
#
loop_
_entity.id
_entity.type
_entity.pdbx_description
1 polymer ?
#
loop_
_entity_poly.entity_id
_entity_poly.type
_entity_poly.pdbx_seq_one_letter_code
_entity_poly.pdbx_strand_id
1 'polypeptide(L)'
;MAVVNTNIAASIAQAALAKNERALGNAMEQLSTGKKINSASDNAAGLAISTRMTSQIRGLEQSIRNAYDAVSMVQTAEGALDEMTAMLQRMRELALQSGTGTTDSSDRSYLNAEFTALRTEVDRIADSTEWNGRPILNGNAGASTTTVGGLSSVSYQVGMNA
;
A
#
# COMPACT_ATOMS: atom_id res chain seq x y z
N MET A 1 -74.04 -1.36 -21.56
CA MET A 1 -74.58 -1.08 -20.22
C MET A 1 -73.89 0.17 -19.70
N ALA A 2 -74.66 1.21 -19.44
CA ALA A 2 -74.10 2.45 -18.86
C ALA A 2 -73.87 2.17 -17.36
N VAL A 3 -72.63 2.14 -16.95
CA VAL A 3 -72.25 1.97 -15.55
C VAL A 3 -72.32 3.35 -14.90
N VAL A 4 -73.43 3.61 -14.16
CA VAL A 4 -73.73 4.95 -13.61
C VAL A 4 -72.80 5.35 -12.44
N ASN A 5 -72.18 4.41 -11.76
CA ASN A 5 -71.35 4.65 -10.57
C ASN A 5 -69.86 4.38 -10.73
N THR A 6 -69.38 4.02 -11.92
CA THR A 6 -67.94 3.76 -12.15
C THR A 6 -67.47 4.47 -13.42
N ASN A 7 -66.68 5.54 -13.26
CA ASN A 7 -66.08 6.21 -14.40
C ASN A 7 -64.74 5.55 -14.73
N ILE A 8 -64.76 4.55 -15.62
CA ILE A 8 -63.57 3.79 -16.05
C ILE A 8 -62.52 4.70 -16.66
N ALA A 9 -62.93 5.77 -17.41
CA ALA A 9 -61.99 6.73 -18.00
C ALA A 9 -61.22 7.54 -16.94
N ALA A 10 -61.93 7.95 -15.86
CA ALA A 10 -61.29 8.64 -14.72
C ALA A 10 -60.33 7.70 -13.97
N SER A 11 -60.67 6.44 -13.76
CA SER A 11 -59.78 5.47 -13.12
C SER A 11 -58.52 5.18 -13.93
N ILE A 12 -58.65 5.09 -15.28
CA ILE A 12 -57.50 4.93 -16.18
C ILE A 12 -56.61 6.18 -16.14
N ALA A 13 -57.20 7.37 -16.13
CA ALA A 13 -56.46 8.65 -16.04
C ALA A 13 -55.71 8.75 -14.72
N GLN A 14 -56.30 8.37 -13.57
CA GLN A 14 -55.64 8.33 -12.26
C GLN A 14 -54.50 7.33 -12.24
N ALA A 15 -54.68 6.11 -12.80
CA ALA A 15 -53.63 5.11 -12.90
C ALA A 15 -52.45 5.59 -13.78
N ALA A 16 -52.75 6.29 -14.88
CA ALA A 16 -51.72 6.90 -15.74
C ALA A 16 -50.95 8.03 -15.02
N LEU A 17 -51.66 8.89 -14.27
CA LEU A 17 -51.03 9.96 -13.48
C LEU A 17 -50.10 9.39 -12.41
N ALA A 18 -50.56 8.40 -11.62
CA ALA A 18 -49.78 7.73 -10.62
C ALA A 18 -48.53 7.00 -11.19
N LYS A 19 -48.63 6.47 -12.41
CA LYS A 19 -47.50 5.90 -13.15
C LYS A 19 -46.48 6.99 -13.55
N ASN A 20 -46.96 8.13 -14.05
CA ASN A 20 -46.08 9.25 -14.45
C ASN A 20 -45.37 9.88 -13.24
N GLU A 21 -46.09 10.04 -12.10
CA GLU A 21 -45.48 10.53 -10.85
C GLU A 21 -44.34 9.60 -10.36
N ARG A 22 -44.54 8.31 -10.40
CA ARG A 22 -43.47 7.34 -10.04
C ARG A 22 -42.29 7.41 -11.01
N ALA A 23 -42.55 7.49 -12.32
CA ALA A 23 -41.50 7.64 -13.31
C ALA A 23 -40.70 8.94 -13.16
N LEU A 24 -41.39 10.02 -12.85
CA LEU A 24 -40.77 11.33 -12.57
C LEU A 24 -39.92 11.27 -11.28
N GLY A 25 -40.47 10.68 -10.21
CA GLY A 25 -39.73 10.49 -8.95
C GLY A 25 -38.43 9.72 -9.15
N ASN A 26 -38.48 8.60 -9.87
CA ASN A 26 -37.29 7.79 -10.18
C ASN A 26 -36.27 8.59 -11.05
N ALA A 27 -36.74 9.36 -12.04
CA ALA A 27 -35.88 10.17 -12.87
C ALA A 27 -35.19 11.29 -12.05
N MET A 28 -35.93 11.92 -11.15
CA MET A 28 -35.42 12.95 -10.23
C MET A 28 -34.39 12.38 -9.27
N GLU A 29 -34.63 11.17 -8.73
CA GLU A 29 -33.68 10.47 -7.86
C GLU A 29 -32.38 10.13 -8.62
N GLN A 30 -32.48 9.58 -9.83
CA GLN A 30 -31.32 9.28 -10.68
C GLN A 30 -30.53 10.52 -11.06
N LEU A 31 -31.20 11.62 -11.33
CA LEU A 31 -30.57 12.91 -11.66
C LEU A 31 -29.86 13.50 -10.44
N SER A 32 -30.49 13.47 -9.28
CA SER A 32 -29.93 13.98 -8.03
C SER A 32 -28.73 13.20 -7.56
N THR A 33 -28.75 11.87 -7.67
CA THR A 33 -27.66 10.98 -7.23
C THR A 33 -26.58 10.80 -8.30
N GLY A 34 -26.87 11.10 -9.56
CA GLY A 34 -26.02 10.82 -10.71
C GLY A 34 -25.83 9.33 -10.99
N LYS A 35 -26.64 8.45 -10.37
CA LYS A 35 -26.56 6.99 -10.50
C LYS A 35 -27.83 6.44 -11.11
N LYS A 36 -27.68 5.51 -12.06
CA LYS A 36 -28.81 4.82 -12.69
C LYS A 36 -29.46 3.78 -11.76
N ILE A 37 -28.70 3.19 -10.84
CA ILE A 37 -29.14 2.18 -9.88
C ILE A 37 -28.89 2.75 -8.48
N ASN A 38 -29.96 3.09 -7.77
CA ASN A 38 -29.92 3.65 -6.43
C ASN A 38 -30.36 2.61 -5.37
N SER A 39 -31.28 1.74 -5.75
CA SER A 39 -31.84 0.76 -4.83
C SER A 39 -31.91 -0.64 -5.46
N ALA A 40 -32.08 -1.65 -4.61
CA ALA A 40 -32.27 -3.03 -5.07
C ALA A 40 -33.55 -3.22 -5.88
N SER A 41 -34.55 -2.33 -5.70
CA SER A 41 -35.79 -2.33 -6.48
C SER A 41 -35.57 -1.93 -7.94
N ASP A 42 -34.56 -1.11 -8.23
CA ASP A 42 -34.24 -0.70 -9.61
C ASP A 42 -33.58 -1.83 -10.39
N ASN A 43 -32.59 -2.46 -9.79
CA ASN A 43 -31.90 -3.61 -10.36
C ASN A 43 -31.04 -4.31 -9.31
N ALA A 44 -31.56 -5.37 -8.68
CA ALA A 44 -30.87 -6.12 -7.64
C ALA A 44 -29.55 -6.76 -8.11
N ALA A 45 -29.54 -7.34 -9.32
CA ALA A 45 -28.34 -7.95 -9.89
C ALA A 45 -27.26 -6.90 -10.21
N GLY A 46 -27.67 -5.78 -10.81
CA GLY A 46 -26.75 -4.67 -11.12
C GLY A 46 -26.17 -4.03 -9.87
N LEU A 47 -26.97 -3.87 -8.81
CA LEU A 47 -26.50 -3.34 -7.54
C LEU A 47 -25.47 -4.26 -6.88
N ALA A 48 -25.74 -5.59 -6.85
CA ALA A 48 -24.80 -6.57 -6.30
C ALA A 48 -23.47 -6.59 -7.06
N ILE A 49 -23.50 -6.53 -8.39
CA ILE A 49 -22.30 -6.45 -9.23
C ILE A 49 -21.53 -5.15 -8.96
N SER A 50 -22.22 -4.01 -8.94
CA SER A 50 -21.62 -2.70 -8.69
C SER A 50 -20.97 -2.62 -7.32
N THR A 51 -21.63 -3.13 -6.28
CA THR A 51 -21.08 -3.17 -4.92
C THR A 51 -19.83 -4.03 -4.85
N ARG A 52 -19.85 -5.22 -5.47
CA ARG A 52 -18.68 -6.10 -5.54
C ARG A 52 -17.53 -5.42 -6.30
N MET A 53 -17.80 -4.81 -7.45
CA MET A 53 -16.78 -4.08 -8.22
C MET A 53 -16.20 -2.90 -7.42
N THR A 54 -17.04 -2.15 -6.70
CA THR A 54 -16.58 -1.06 -5.85
C THR A 54 -15.67 -1.57 -4.72
N SER A 55 -16.01 -2.70 -4.10
CA SER A 55 -15.15 -3.34 -3.11
C SER A 55 -13.81 -3.78 -3.71
N GLN A 56 -13.84 -4.35 -4.93
CA GLN A 56 -12.63 -4.74 -5.65
C GLN A 56 -11.74 -3.54 -5.99
N ILE A 57 -12.33 -2.46 -6.48
CA ILE A 57 -11.59 -1.22 -6.80
C ILE A 57 -10.91 -0.66 -5.54
N ARG A 58 -11.63 -0.57 -4.41
CA ARG A 58 -11.06 -0.10 -3.14
C ARG A 58 -9.95 -1.01 -2.63
N GLY A 59 -10.10 -2.32 -2.81
CA GLY A 59 -9.05 -3.30 -2.49
C GLY A 59 -7.79 -3.09 -3.34
N LEU A 60 -7.95 -2.89 -4.65
CA LEU A 60 -6.84 -2.61 -5.56
C LEU A 60 -6.16 -1.26 -5.25
N GLU A 61 -6.93 -0.22 -4.96
CA GLU A 61 -6.38 1.08 -4.54
C GLU A 61 -5.54 0.96 -3.27
N GLN A 62 -6.01 0.17 -2.29
CA GLN A 62 -5.22 -0.10 -1.09
C GLN A 62 -3.96 -0.91 -1.40
N SER A 63 -4.05 -1.90 -2.29
CA SER A 63 -2.90 -2.69 -2.73
C SER A 63 -1.83 -1.84 -3.42
N ILE A 64 -2.26 -0.87 -4.22
CA ILE A 64 -1.35 0.10 -4.86
C ILE A 64 -0.65 0.95 -3.79
N ARG A 65 -1.37 1.47 -2.80
CA ARG A 65 -0.75 2.21 -1.69
C ARG A 65 0.26 1.36 -0.93
N ASN A 66 -0.10 0.12 -0.60
CA ASN A 66 0.81 -0.81 0.07
C ASN A 66 2.08 -1.08 -0.76
N ALA A 67 1.96 -1.16 -2.09
CA ALA A 67 3.10 -1.32 -2.98
C ALA A 67 4.02 -0.08 -2.97
N TYR A 68 3.45 1.13 -2.96
CA TYR A 68 4.24 2.36 -2.83
C TYR A 68 4.94 2.46 -1.47
N ASP A 69 4.28 2.04 -0.39
CA ASP A 69 4.90 1.98 0.94
C ASP A 69 6.09 1.00 0.95
N ALA A 70 5.93 -0.16 0.29
CA ALA A 70 7.02 -1.13 0.13
C ALA A 70 8.21 -0.54 -0.67
N VAL A 71 7.93 0.14 -1.78
CA VAL A 71 8.96 0.81 -2.59
C VAL A 71 9.69 1.87 -1.77
N SER A 72 8.95 2.68 -1.00
CA SER A 72 9.55 3.72 -0.16
C SER A 72 10.45 3.14 0.94
N MET A 73 10.04 2.01 1.54
CA MET A 73 10.89 1.30 2.50
C MET A 73 12.18 0.79 1.86
N VAL A 74 12.09 0.20 0.66
CA VAL A 74 13.27 -0.28 -0.09
C VAL A 74 14.20 0.87 -0.45
N GLN A 75 13.67 2.02 -0.89
CA GLN A 75 14.48 3.20 -1.20
C GLN A 75 15.21 3.75 0.04
N THR A 76 14.56 3.72 1.21
CA THR A 76 15.22 4.09 2.48
C THR A 76 16.37 3.13 2.81
N ALA A 77 16.15 1.82 2.62
CA ALA A 77 17.19 0.82 2.80
C ALA A 77 18.34 0.99 1.79
N GLU A 78 18.02 1.26 0.52
CA GLU A 78 19.00 1.48 -0.56
C GLU A 78 19.93 2.65 -0.23
N GLY A 79 19.38 3.80 0.21
CA GLY A 79 20.20 4.94 0.59
C GLY A 79 21.18 4.63 1.74
N ALA A 80 20.74 3.87 2.74
CA ALA A 80 21.64 3.45 3.81
C ALA A 80 22.70 2.45 3.35
N LEU A 81 22.33 1.51 2.44
CA LEU A 81 23.26 0.54 1.88
C LEU A 81 24.34 1.18 0.99
N ASP A 82 24.01 2.27 0.29
CA ASP A 82 25.00 3.02 -0.51
C ASP A 82 26.09 3.63 0.39
N GLU A 83 25.71 4.24 1.52
CA GLU A 83 26.66 4.75 2.49
C GLU A 83 27.51 3.63 3.13
N MET A 84 26.87 2.51 3.51
CA MET A 84 27.60 1.36 4.04
C MET A 84 28.58 0.78 3.00
N THR A 85 28.21 0.76 1.73
CA THR A 85 29.07 0.29 0.64
C THR A 85 30.30 1.17 0.47
N ALA A 86 30.15 2.50 0.55
CA ALA A 86 31.26 3.45 0.50
C ALA A 86 32.24 3.22 1.68
N MET A 87 31.70 3.03 2.89
CA MET A 87 32.52 2.72 4.06
C MET A 87 33.25 1.38 3.95
N LEU A 88 32.58 0.34 3.46
CA LEU A 88 33.21 -0.98 3.25
C LEU A 88 34.32 -0.92 2.18
N GLN A 89 34.16 -0.09 1.14
CA GLN A 89 35.22 0.14 0.16
C GLN A 89 36.42 0.82 0.83
N ARG A 90 36.20 1.83 1.68
CA ARG A 90 37.27 2.51 2.43
C ARG A 90 37.95 1.55 3.40
N MET A 91 37.18 0.71 4.12
CA MET A 91 37.74 -0.32 4.99
C MET A 91 38.63 -1.30 4.21
N ARG A 92 38.23 -1.67 2.97
CA ARG A 92 39.06 -2.50 2.09
C ARG A 92 40.36 -1.84 1.71
N GLU A 93 40.34 -0.53 1.38
CA GLU A 93 41.57 0.24 1.08
C GLU A 93 42.52 0.23 2.27
N LEU A 94 42.01 0.51 3.48
CA LEU A 94 42.79 0.50 4.71
C LEU A 94 43.40 -0.88 5.00
N ALA A 95 42.66 -1.93 4.77
CA ALA A 95 43.14 -3.31 4.94
C ALA A 95 44.27 -3.64 3.95
N LEU A 96 44.13 -3.26 2.69
CA LEU A 96 45.18 -3.44 1.67
C LEU A 96 46.44 -2.62 2.02
N GLN A 97 46.27 -1.38 2.48
CA GLN A 97 47.39 -0.52 2.92
C GLN A 97 48.10 -1.12 4.13
N SER A 98 47.36 -1.63 5.11
CA SER A 98 47.92 -2.29 6.30
C SER A 98 48.72 -3.56 5.97
N GLY A 99 48.30 -4.29 4.89
CA GLY A 99 48.96 -5.49 4.40
C GLY A 99 50.30 -5.24 3.68
N THR A 100 50.63 -3.98 3.36
CA THR A 100 51.86 -3.63 2.66
C THR A 100 53.09 -3.71 3.60
N GLY A 101 54.15 -4.35 3.15
CA GLY A 101 55.37 -4.54 3.95
C GLY A 101 56.16 -3.27 4.33
N THR A 102 55.78 -2.11 3.78
CA THR A 102 56.36 -0.81 4.08
C THR A 102 55.68 -0.07 5.24
N THR A 103 54.60 -0.61 5.77
CA THR A 103 53.80 -0.01 6.84
C THR A 103 54.38 -0.47 8.20
N ASP A 104 54.77 0.47 9.07
CA ASP A 104 55.26 0.18 10.41
C ASP A 104 54.11 -0.22 11.39
N SER A 105 54.49 -0.72 12.56
CA SER A 105 53.52 -1.15 13.58
C SER A 105 52.67 0.00 14.14
N SER A 106 53.26 1.19 14.26
CA SER A 106 52.56 2.42 14.67
C SER A 106 51.53 2.86 13.62
N ASP A 107 51.91 2.83 12.34
CA ASP A 107 51.03 3.18 11.23
C ASP A 107 49.84 2.21 11.12
N ARG A 108 50.09 0.92 11.31
CA ARG A 108 49.05 -0.09 11.36
C ARG A 108 48.07 0.14 12.52
N SER A 109 48.55 0.67 13.66
CA SER A 109 47.68 1.04 14.78
C SER A 109 46.71 2.18 14.40
N TYR A 110 47.20 3.19 13.67
CA TYR A 110 46.37 4.30 13.19
C TYR A 110 45.36 3.82 12.14
N LEU A 111 45.81 3.02 11.17
CA LEU A 111 44.88 2.39 10.18
C LEU A 111 43.82 1.53 10.83
N ASN A 112 44.18 0.77 11.86
CA ASN A 112 43.21 -0.06 12.61
C ASN A 112 42.22 0.79 13.42
N ALA A 113 42.65 1.95 13.94
CA ALA A 113 41.74 2.89 14.62
C ALA A 113 40.69 3.44 13.65
N GLU A 114 41.11 3.87 12.42
CA GLU A 114 40.20 4.31 11.38
C GLU A 114 39.25 3.17 10.93
N PHE A 115 39.78 1.96 10.72
CA PHE A 115 38.99 0.79 10.37
C PHE A 115 37.92 0.48 11.43
N THR A 116 38.27 0.55 12.70
CA THR A 116 37.35 0.30 13.81
C THR A 116 36.28 1.38 13.90
N ALA A 117 36.63 2.65 13.65
CA ALA A 117 35.69 3.75 13.62
C ALA A 117 34.65 3.56 12.47
N LEU A 118 35.12 3.21 11.26
CA LEU A 118 34.26 2.90 10.12
C LEU A 118 33.33 1.71 10.38
N ARG A 119 33.85 0.66 11.01
CA ARG A 119 33.05 -0.49 11.41
C ARG A 119 31.93 -0.09 12.37
N THR A 120 32.26 0.69 13.40
CA THR A 120 31.25 1.18 14.37
C THR A 120 30.19 2.03 13.68
N GLU A 121 30.57 2.80 12.67
CA GLU A 121 29.64 3.63 11.90
C GLU A 121 28.72 2.79 11.01
N VAL A 122 29.25 1.71 10.40
CA VAL A 122 28.41 0.72 9.67
C VAL A 122 27.38 0.07 10.60
N ASP A 123 27.81 -0.36 11.78
CA ASP A 123 26.92 -0.94 12.80
C ASP A 123 25.85 0.11 13.22
N ARG A 124 26.26 1.38 13.44
CA ARG A 124 25.33 2.45 13.79
C ARG A 124 24.29 2.73 12.69
N ILE A 125 24.68 2.74 11.43
CA ILE A 125 23.77 2.94 10.30
C ILE A 125 22.79 1.78 10.22
N ALA A 126 23.26 0.53 10.37
CA ALA A 126 22.40 -0.65 10.35
C ALA A 126 21.32 -0.61 11.46
N ASP A 127 21.68 -0.12 12.65
CA ASP A 127 20.76 -0.03 13.79
C ASP A 127 19.83 1.19 13.71
N SER A 128 20.32 2.32 13.17
CA SER A 128 19.56 3.57 13.13
C SER A 128 18.66 3.71 11.90
N THR A 129 18.84 2.86 10.88
CA THR A 129 18.00 2.91 9.68
C THR A 129 16.65 2.26 9.96
N GLU A 130 15.63 3.11 10.10
CA GLU A 130 14.28 2.70 10.46
C GLU A 130 13.26 3.10 9.40
N TRP A 131 12.23 2.29 9.26
CA TRP A 131 11.01 2.58 8.51
C TRP A 131 9.81 2.46 9.44
N ASN A 132 9.08 3.56 9.62
CA ASN A 132 7.91 3.62 10.52
C ASN A 132 8.23 3.14 11.96
N GLY A 133 9.39 3.55 12.51
CA GLY A 133 9.85 3.17 13.85
C GLY A 133 10.32 1.71 13.98
N ARG A 134 10.62 1.06 12.85
CA ARG A 134 11.10 -0.33 12.82
C ARG A 134 12.43 -0.38 12.09
N PRO A 135 13.50 -0.91 12.71
CA PRO A 135 14.77 -1.08 12.03
C PRO A 135 14.63 -2.09 10.88
N ILE A 136 15.25 -1.78 9.74
CA ILE A 136 15.12 -2.56 8.52
C ILE A 136 16.40 -3.31 8.13
N LEU A 137 17.58 -2.92 8.67
CA LEU A 137 18.88 -3.47 8.28
C LEU A 137 19.58 -4.29 9.36
N ASN A 138 19.10 -4.28 10.60
CA ASN A 138 19.74 -4.96 11.73
C ASN A 138 19.31 -6.42 11.93
N GLY A 139 18.61 -7.03 10.97
CA GLY A 139 18.08 -8.39 11.07
C GLY A 139 16.75 -8.51 11.83
N ASN A 140 16.24 -7.43 12.42
CA ASN A 140 14.98 -7.41 13.19
C ASN A 140 13.83 -6.71 12.42
N ALA A 141 13.87 -6.70 11.11
CA ALA A 141 12.96 -5.96 10.23
C ALA A 141 11.47 -6.33 10.32
N GLY A 142 11.04 -7.16 11.26
CA GLY A 142 9.64 -7.50 11.41
C GLY A 142 9.27 -8.04 12.79
N ALA A 143 8.33 -7.37 13.48
CA ALA A 143 7.68 -7.91 14.67
C ALA A 143 6.67 -9.05 14.35
N SER A 144 6.50 -9.42 13.09
CA SER A 144 5.78 -10.62 12.65
C SER A 144 6.75 -11.50 11.87
N THR A 145 7.63 -12.16 12.61
CA THR A 145 8.69 -13.00 12.08
C THR A 145 8.12 -14.35 11.66
N THR A 146 7.86 -14.50 10.39
CA THR A 146 8.10 -15.81 9.78
C THR A 146 9.59 -15.87 9.46
N THR A 147 10.39 -16.38 10.40
CA THR A 147 11.83 -16.55 10.22
C THR A 147 12.03 -17.68 9.22
N VAL A 148 12.25 -17.36 7.97
CA VAL A 148 12.71 -18.33 6.97
C VAL A 148 14.23 -18.24 6.93
N GLY A 149 14.91 -19.23 7.51
CA GLY A 149 16.36 -19.32 7.45
C GLY A 149 17.14 -18.26 8.23
N GLY A 150 16.57 -17.66 9.29
CA GLY A 150 17.24 -16.63 10.10
C GLY A 150 17.18 -15.21 9.52
N LEU A 151 16.47 -15.00 8.41
CA LEU A 151 16.24 -13.70 7.81
C LEU A 151 14.83 -13.20 8.15
N SER A 152 14.73 -11.97 8.63
CA SER A 152 13.44 -11.30 8.83
C SER A 152 12.84 -10.91 7.49
N SER A 153 11.57 -11.27 7.26
CA SER A 153 10.84 -10.89 6.05
C SER A 153 9.69 -9.95 6.38
N VAL A 154 9.50 -8.94 5.56
CA VAL A 154 8.34 -8.04 5.62
C VAL A 154 7.42 -8.39 4.45
N SER A 155 6.18 -8.80 4.76
CA SER A 155 5.19 -9.12 3.75
C SER A 155 4.27 -7.93 3.50
N TYR A 156 4.04 -7.62 2.23
CA TYR A 156 3.10 -6.61 1.78
C TYR A 156 1.93 -7.24 1.03
N GLN A 157 0.71 -6.90 1.42
CA GLN A 157 -0.48 -7.33 0.72
C GLN A 157 -0.67 -6.49 -0.55
N VAL A 158 -0.34 -7.07 -1.70
CA VAL A 158 -0.46 -6.44 -3.04
C VAL A 158 -1.66 -7.00 -3.80
N GLY A 159 -2.27 -8.08 -3.33
CA GLY A 159 -3.46 -8.69 -3.93
C GLY A 159 -4.75 -8.23 -3.26
N MET A 160 -5.85 -8.27 -4.03
CA MET A 160 -7.20 -7.97 -3.55
C MET A 160 -7.74 -9.07 -2.62
N ASN A 161 -7.24 -10.29 -2.73
CA ASN A 161 -7.60 -11.45 -1.92
C ASN A 161 -6.44 -11.76 -0.98
N ALA A 162 -6.73 -11.82 0.33
CA ALA A 162 -5.81 -12.26 1.36
C ALA A 162 -5.74 -13.78 1.38
#